data_69967c18006acde056b737fb840f9abc
#
_entry.id   69967c18006acde056b737fb840f9abc
#
_cell.length_a   1.000
_cell.length_b   1.000
_cell.length_c   1.000
_cell.angle_alpha   90.00
_cell.angle_beta   90.00
_cell.angle_gamma   90.00
#
_symmetry.space_group_name_H-M   'P 1'
#
loop_
_entity.id
_entity.type
_entity.pdbx_description
1 polymer ?
#
loop_
_entity_poly.entity_id
_entity_poly.type
_entity_poly.pdbx_seq_one_letter_code
_entity_poly.pdbx_strand_id
1 'polypeptide(L)'
;MALFGALLGGLAAGGVQTDQDEVLRGLAADAAAAMSQAGTPELGAGRPLVVVDLAGDTDPFVIVLAEDGAVLYTTAELDGESPRIPAAVIVEALDTGSSAATIHPADDVELRVQARRWLRDGERGVAIAGQSTRVVTQQLAGLRFFLTFSGIVTIIVVVIVSWLVIGRAMRPLRTLTATADEIGRTGDMGRRLPAVRGRDEVAVLTRSFNEMLDRLEGAQRQLADTLAAQ
;
A
#
# COMPACT_ATOMS: atom_id res chain seq x y z
N MET A 1 -9.45 6.91 0.54
CA MET A 1 -8.02 6.65 0.42
C MET A 1 -7.61 5.32 1.06
N ALA A 2 -7.97 5.03 2.30
CA ALA A 2 -7.63 3.73 2.94
C ALA A 2 -8.22 2.51 2.22
N LEU A 3 -9.46 2.60 1.72
CA LEU A 3 -10.12 1.54 0.91
C LEU A 3 -9.40 1.28 -0.43
N PHE A 4 -8.90 2.31 -1.09
CA PHE A 4 -8.19 2.18 -2.36
C PHE A 4 -6.80 1.54 -2.17
N GLY A 5 -6.09 1.86 -1.08
CA GLY A 5 -4.83 1.23 -0.71
C GLY A 5 -4.99 -0.26 -0.35
N ALA A 6 -6.08 -0.63 0.34
CA ALA A 6 -6.39 -2.02 0.67
C ALA A 6 -6.77 -2.83 -0.59
N LEU A 7 -7.49 -2.23 -1.53
CA LEU A 7 -7.91 -2.86 -2.79
C LEU A 7 -6.71 -3.10 -3.73
N LEU A 8 -5.82 -2.11 -3.87
CA LEU A 8 -4.57 -2.24 -4.63
C LEU A 8 -3.61 -3.25 -4.01
N GLY A 9 -3.49 -3.27 -2.68
CA GLY A 9 -2.68 -4.26 -1.96
C GLY A 9 -3.20 -5.68 -2.13
N GLY A 10 -4.52 -5.88 -2.13
CA GLY A 10 -5.15 -7.19 -2.38
C GLY A 10 -4.97 -7.67 -3.82
N LEU A 11 -5.08 -6.78 -4.80
CA LEU A 11 -4.87 -7.12 -6.22
C LEU A 11 -3.40 -7.43 -6.53
N ALA A 12 -2.47 -6.68 -5.95
CA ALA A 12 -1.04 -6.93 -6.13
C ALA A 12 -0.59 -8.25 -5.48
N ALA A 13 -1.09 -8.57 -4.28
CA ALA A 13 -0.79 -9.83 -3.59
C ALA A 13 -1.36 -11.04 -4.35
N GLY A 14 -2.58 -10.93 -4.91
CA GLY A 14 -3.19 -12.00 -5.70
C GLY A 14 -2.46 -12.29 -7.01
N GLY A 15 -1.96 -11.26 -7.69
CA GLY A 15 -1.21 -11.42 -8.96
C GLY A 15 0.13 -12.14 -8.77
N VAL A 16 0.89 -11.76 -7.75
CA VAL A 16 2.21 -12.38 -7.45
C VAL A 16 2.06 -13.85 -7.03
N GLN A 17 1.03 -14.18 -6.25
CA GLN A 17 0.78 -15.58 -5.85
C GLN A 17 0.39 -16.46 -7.03
N THR A 18 -0.36 -15.95 -8.00
CA THR A 18 -0.78 -16.70 -9.19
C THR A 18 0.42 -17.04 -10.08
N ASP A 19 1.31 -16.09 -10.32
CA ASP A 19 2.54 -16.30 -11.10
C ASP A 19 3.49 -17.29 -10.40
N GLN A 20 3.63 -17.18 -9.08
CA GLN A 20 4.44 -18.10 -8.28
C GLN A 20 3.89 -19.53 -8.33
N ASP A 21 2.58 -19.72 -8.16
CA ASP A 21 1.93 -21.02 -8.23
C ASP A 21 2.07 -21.67 -9.61
N GLU A 22 2.11 -20.90 -10.68
CA GLU A 22 2.31 -21.43 -12.05
C GLU A 22 3.73 -21.92 -12.27
N VAL A 23 4.73 -21.15 -11.81
CA VAL A 23 6.14 -21.56 -11.86
C VAL A 23 6.39 -22.84 -11.04
N LEU A 24 5.90 -22.89 -9.80
CA LEU A 24 6.05 -24.06 -8.94
C LEU A 24 5.31 -25.28 -9.50
N ARG A 25 4.15 -25.10 -10.10
CA ARG A 25 3.41 -26.18 -10.76
C ARG A 25 4.17 -26.74 -11.96
N GLY A 26 4.83 -25.88 -12.75
CA GLY A 26 5.71 -26.25 -13.84
C GLY A 26 6.89 -27.10 -13.34
N LEU A 27 7.60 -26.61 -12.32
CA LEU A 27 8.75 -27.30 -11.72
C LEU A 27 8.37 -28.66 -11.13
N ALA A 28 7.24 -28.75 -10.43
CA ALA A 28 6.75 -30.03 -9.89
C ALA A 28 6.38 -31.04 -11.01
N ALA A 29 5.80 -30.53 -12.11
CA ALA A 29 5.45 -31.36 -13.25
C ALA A 29 6.70 -31.88 -13.99
N ASP A 30 7.70 -31.01 -14.18
CA ASP A 30 8.98 -31.38 -14.81
C ASP A 30 9.73 -32.43 -13.98
N ALA A 31 9.76 -32.24 -12.64
CA ALA A 31 10.35 -33.22 -11.73
C ALA A 31 9.63 -34.56 -11.75
N ALA A 32 8.31 -34.56 -11.74
CA ALA A 32 7.51 -35.77 -11.83
C ALA A 32 7.70 -36.50 -13.18
N ALA A 33 7.79 -35.77 -14.29
CA ALA A 33 8.05 -36.29 -15.61
C ALA A 33 9.46 -36.91 -15.71
N ALA A 34 10.48 -36.25 -15.17
CA ALA A 34 11.86 -36.72 -15.13
C ALA A 34 11.96 -38.02 -14.33
N MET A 35 11.33 -38.12 -13.16
CA MET A 35 11.25 -39.35 -12.38
C MET A 35 10.56 -40.49 -13.13
N SER A 36 9.44 -40.17 -13.81
CA SER A 36 8.68 -41.18 -14.56
C SER A 36 9.44 -41.71 -15.77
N GLN A 37 10.30 -40.91 -16.41
CA GLN A 37 11.05 -41.29 -17.62
C GLN A 37 12.45 -41.85 -17.34
N ALA A 38 13.24 -41.15 -16.53
CA ALA A 38 14.67 -41.48 -16.36
C ALA A 38 15.00 -42.09 -14.99
N GLY A 39 14.11 -42.03 -13.99
CA GLY A 39 14.35 -42.49 -12.62
C GLY A 39 15.34 -41.64 -11.83
N THR A 40 15.83 -40.57 -12.43
CA THR A 40 16.64 -39.55 -11.79
C THR A 40 16.00 -38.20 -12.05
N PRO A 41 15.90 -37.35 -11.05
CA PRO A 41 15.36 -35.99 -11.21
C PRO A 41 16.40 -35.05 -11.83
N GLU A 42 16.95 -35.41 -13.01
CA GLU A 42 17.70 -34.46 -13.81
C GLU A 42 16.74 -33.39 -14.33
N LEU A 43 16.48 -32.42 -13.49
CA LEU A 43 15.61 -31.30 -13.75
C LEU A 43 16.29 -30.32 -14.70
N GLY A 44 15.82 -30.32 -15.95
CA GLY A 44 16.12 -29.29 -16.93
C GLY A 44 17.57 -29.32 -17.42
N ALA A 45 17.76 -29.65 -18.67
CA ALA A 45 19.05 -29.68 -19.34
C ALA A 45 20.01 -28.56 -18.90
N GLY A 46 20.95 -28.84 -18.02
CA GLY A 46 22.18 -28.08 -17.86
C GLY A 46 22.26 -27.08 -16.72
N ARG A 47 21.33 -27.02 -15.77
CA ARG A 47 21.55 -26.25 -14.52
C ARG A 47 21.75 -27.21 -13.35
N PRO A 48 22.93 -27.20 -12.68
CA PRO A 48 23.04 -27.85 -11.38
C PRO A 48 22.08 -27.16 -10.43
N LEU A 49 21.13 -27.92 -9.87
CA LEU A 49 20.28 -27.40 -8.80
C LEU A 49 21.16 -27.16 -7.60
N VAL A 50 21.30 -25.89 -7.23
CA VAL A 50 22.02 -25.49 -6.04
C VAL A 50 21.16 -25.90 -4.85
N VAL A 51 21.78 -26.43 -3.80
CA VAL A 51 21.08 -26.62 -2.52
C VAL A 51 20.62 -25.28 -1.99
N VAL A 52 19.34 -25.16 -1.74
CA VAL A 52 18.67 -23.95 -1.27
C VAL A 52 18.52 -24.06 0.23
N ASP A 53 19.17 -23.16 0.97
CA ASP A 53 18.98 -23.01 2.41
C ASP A 53 17.69 -22.22 2.67
N LEU A 54 16.66 -22.92 3.13
CA LEU A 54 15.33 -22.36 3.37
C LEU A 54 15.30 -21.29 4.48
N ALA A 55 16.33 -21.22 5.31
CA ALA A 55 16.46 -20.20 6.34
C ALA A 55 16.86 -18.83 5.75
N GLY A 56 17.61 -18.80 4.64
CA GLY A 56 18.16 -17.58 4.04
C GLY A 56 17.74 -17.32 2.58
N ASP A 57 17.52 -18.35 1.82
CA ASP A 57 17.25 -18.27 0.39
C ASP A 57 15.76 -18.29 0.05
N THR A 58 15.45 -17.71 -1.08
CA THR A 58 14.09 -17.62 -1.62
C THR A 58 13.94 -18.26 -2.97
N ASP A 59 14.99 -18.94 -3.41
CA ASP A 59 14.98 -19.66 -4.66
C ASP A 59 14.03 -20.87 -4.60
N PRO A 60 13.40 -21.24 -5.71
CA PRO A 60 12.56 -22.43 -5.75
C PRO A 60 13.40 -23.70 -5.58
N PHE A 61 12.87 -24.64 -4.82
CA PHE A 61 13.48 -25.94 -4.55
C PHE A 61 12.60 -27.09 -5.03
N VAL A 62 13.20 -28.28 -5.13
CA VAL A 62 12.49 -29.49 -5.48
C VAL A 62 12.85 -30.62 -4.51
N ILE A 63 11.81 -31.36 -4.10
CA ILE A 63 11.93 -32.57 -3.29
C ILE A 63 11.19 -33.68 -4.01
N VAL A 64 11.80 -34.86 -4.13
CA VAL A 64 11.15 -36.03 -4.67
C VAL A 64 11.07 -37.10 -3.59
N LEU A 65 9.86 -37.58 -3.35
CA LEU A 65 9.53 -38.55 -2.32
C LEU A 65 9.04 -39.86 -2.95
N ALA A 66 9.37 -40.99 -2.34
CA ALA A 66 8.71 -42.26 -2.57
C ALA A 66 7.29 -42.26 -1.94
N GLU A 67 6.54 -43.34 -2.20
CA GLU A 67 5.17 -43.51 -1.66
C GLU A 67 5.12 -43.52 -0.12
N ASP A 68 6.14 -44.08 0.51
CA ASP A 68 6.30 -44.16 1.97
C ASP A 68 6.80 -42.85 2.61
N GLY A 69 7.06 -41.81 1.78
CA GLY A 69 7.56 -40.50 2.22
C GLY A 69 9.10 -40.46 2.33
N ALA A 70 9.80 -41.51 1.94
CA ALA A 70 11.27 -41.47 1.92
C ALA A 70 11.77 -40.47 0.86
N VAL A 71 12.78 -39.66 1.23
CA VAL A 71 13.37 -38.65 0.33
C VAL A 71 14.28 -39.38 -0.67
N LEU A 72 13.90 -39.34 -1.94
CA LEU A 72 14.70 -39.82 -3.05
C LEU A 72 15.69 -38.80 -3.57
N TYR A 73 15.26 -37.55 -3.54
CA TYR A 73 16.05 -36.42 -4.00
C TYR A 73 15.58 -35.12 -3.33
N THR A 74 16.48 -34.22 -2.99
CA THR A 74 16.16 -32.91 -2.48
C THR A 74 17.19 -31.87 -2.89
N THR A 75 16.72 -30.66 -3.19
CA THR A 75 17.54 -29.45 -3.31
C THR A 75 17.25 -28.48 -2.18
N ALA A 76 16.42 -28.83 -1.22
CA ALA A 76 16.06 -28.01 -0.06
C ALA A 76 16.74 -28.50 1.20
N GLU A 77 17.31 -27.59 1.96
CA GLU A 77 17.91 -27.83 3.25
C GLU A 77 17.39 -26.81 4.26
N LEU A 78 17.02 -27.29 5.43
CA LEU A 78 16.65 -26.47 6.59
C LEU A 78 17.40 -27.02 7.81
N ASP A 79 18.32 -26.23 8.37
CA ASP A 79 19.18 -26.63 9.48
C ASP A 79 19.97 -27.93 9.22
N GLY A 80 20.40 -28.18 7.97
CA GLY A 80 21.15 -29.36 7.57
C GLY A 80 20.31 -30.62 7.28
N GLU A 81 18.99 -30.49 7.32
CA GLU A 81 18.07 -31.61 7.03
C GLU A 81 17.08 -31.24 5.93
N SER A 82 16.52 -32.26 5.25
CA SER A 82 15.42 -32.03 4.31
C SER A 82 14.15 -31.55 5.06
N PRO A 83 13.44 -30.53 4.59
CA PRO A 83 12.25 -30.01 5.28
C PRO A 83 11.15 -31.07 5.33
N ARG A 84 10.47 -31.17 6.46
CA ARG A 84 9.36 -32.10 6.64
C ARG A 84 8.12 -31.62 5.89
N ILE A 85 7.66 -32.48 4.97
CA ILE A 85 6.42 -32.23 4.22
C ILE A 85 5.27 -32.91 4.98
N PRO A 86 4.17 -32.19 5.25
CA PRO A 86 3.00 -32.80 5.88
C PRO A 86 2.42 -33.95 5.09
N ALA A 87 2.13 -35.05 5.77
CA ALA A 87 1.59 -36.28 5.13
C ALA A 87 0.31 -36.00 4.33
N ALA A 88 -0.51 -35.02 4.75
CA ALA A 88 -1.72 -34.61 4.03
C ALA A 88 -1.44 -34.20 2.58
N VAL A 89 -0.36 -33.46 2.33
CA VAL A 89 0.04 -32.98 0.99
C VAL A 89 0.45 -34.15 0.12
N ILE A 90 1.18 -35.12 0.72
CA ILE A 90 1.64 -36.34 0.01
C ILE A 90 0.45 -37.22 -0.36
N VAL A 91 -0.44 -37.53 0.59
CA VAL A 91 -1.62 -38.36 0.38
C VAL A 91 -2.54 -37.72 -0.66
N GLU A 92 -2.83 -36.46 -0.56
CA GLU A 92 -3.66 -35.75 -1.52
C GLU A 92 -3.07 -35.79 -2.94
N ALA A 93 -1.76 -35.57 -3.08
CA ALA A 93 -1.10 -35.63 -4.37
C ALA A 93 -1.09 -37.07 -4.95
N LEU A 94 -0.94 -38.11 -4.11
CA LEU A 94 -1.02 -39.51 -4.54
C LEU A 94 -2.43 -39.89 -5.03
N ASP A 95 -3.47 -39.40 -4.37
CA ASP A 95 -4.86 -39.72 -4.67
C ASP A 95 -5.39 -38.94 -5.88
N THR A 96 -5.23 -37.63 -5.88
CA THR A 96 -5.79 -36.72 -6.89
C THR A 96 -4.84 -36.45 -8.07
N GLY A 97 -3.56 -36.80 -7.93
CA GLY A 97 -2.49 -36.55 -8.91
C GLY A 97 -1.73 -35.23 -8.68
N SER A 98 -2.26 -34.32 -7.89
CA SER A 98 -1.59 -33.04 -7.53
C SER A 98 -2.15 -32.45 -6.23
N SER A 99 -1.34 -31.73 -5.51
CA SER A 99 -1.76 -30.93 -4.32
C SER A 99 -1.02 -29.60 -4.27
N ALA A 100 -1.65 -28.60 -3.66
CA ALA A 100 -1.08 -27.27 -3.45
C ALA A 100 -1.33 -26.86 -2.01
N ALA A 101 -0.29 -26.48 -1.28
CA ALA A 101 -0.40 -26.10 0.11
C ALA A 101 0.59 -25.01 0.50
N THR A 102 0.26 -24.30 1.57
CA THR A 102 1.22 -23.48 2.32
C THR A 102 1.57 -24.25 3.58
N ILE A 103 2.85 -24.52 3.80
CA ILE A 103 3.36 -25.30 4.94
C ILE A 103 4.30 -24.47 5.79
N HIS A 104 4.41 -24.83 7.07
CA HIS A 104 5.29 -24.19 8.04
C HIS A 104 6.23 -25.25 8.64
N PRO A 105 7.36 -25.53 8.00
CA PRO A 105 8.31 -26.51 8.52
C PRO A 105 9.02 -26.07 9.79
N ALA A 106 9.08 -24.73 10.05
CA ALA A 106 9.56 -24.11 11.27
C ALA A 106 8.74 -22.85 11.58
N ASP A 107 8.83 -22.33 12.82
CA ASP A 107 8.01 -21.21 13.32
C ASP A 107 8.11 -19.93 12.46
N ASP A 108 9.25 -19.73 11.82
CA ASP A 108 9.55 -18.54 11.04
C ASP A 108 9.72 -18.78 9.53
N VAL A 109 9.46 -20.02 9.07
CA VAL A 109 9.59 -20.42 7.66
C VAL A 109 8.22 -20.81 7.10
N GLU A 110 7.73 -20.02 6.18
CA GLU A 110 6.50 -20.30 5.44
C GLU A 110 6.85 -20.64 3.98
N LEU A 111 6.43 -21.81 3.54
CA LEU A 111 6.70 -22.31 2.20
C LEU A 111 5.41 -22.52 1.42
N ARG A 112 5.34 -21.99 0.22
CA ARG A 112 4.34 -22.38 -0.75
C ARG A 112 4.84 -23.57 -1.53
N VAL A 113 4.06 -24.68 -1.56
CA VAL A 113 4.45 -25.92 -2.22
C VAL A 113 3.39 -26.38 -3.20
N GLN A 114 3.86 -26.95 -4.30
CA GLN A 114 3.07 -27.63 -5.32
C GLN A 114 3.59 -29.04 -5.44
N ALA A 115 2.73 -30.03 -5.33
CA ALA A 115 3.07 -31.43 -5.37
C ALA A 115 2.43 -32.12 -6.59
N ARG A 116 3.16 -33.02 -7.22
CA ARG A 116 2.68 -33.79 -8.35
C ARG A 116 3.10 -35.25 -8.24
N ARG A 117 2.17 -36.18 -8.51
CA ARG A 117 2.43 -37.61 -8.51
C ARG A 117 3.30 -38.00 -9.70
N TRP A 118 4.30 -38.85 -9.47
CA TRP A 118 5.04 -39.54 -10.49
C TRP A 118 4.76 -41.07 -10.42
N LEU A 119 4.91 -41.74 -11.56
CA LEU A 119 4.66 -43.20 -11.73
C LEU A 119 5.75 -43.77 -12.60
N ARG A 120 6.39 -44.87 -12.17
CA ARG A 120 7.41 -45.58 -12.94
C ARG A 120 7.48 -47.04 -12.52
N ASP A 121 7.40 -47.96 -13.49
CA ASP A 121 7.59 -49.39 -13.30
C ASP A 121 6.74 -50.01 -12.16
N GLY A 122 5.59 -49.43 -11.87
CA GLY A 122 4.71 -49.87 -10.78
C GLY A 122 4.99 -49.18 -9.44
N GLU A 123 6.09 -48.43 -9.33
CA GLU A 123 6.36 -47.55 -8.21
C GLU A 123 5.69 -46.18 -8.41
N ARG A 124 5.34 -45.55 -7.33
CA ARG A 124 4.73 -44.20 -7.32
C ARG A 124 5.31 -43.38 -6.18
N GLY A 125 5.21 -42.09 -6.34
CA GLY A 125 5.61 -41.14 -5.32
C GLY A 125 5.21 -39.73 -5.72
N VAL A 126 5.80 -38.73 -5.07
CA VAL A 126 5.43 -37.30 -5.22
C VAL A 126 6.66 -36.46 -5.48
N ALA A 127 6.62 -35.66 -6.54
CA ALA A 127 7.57 -34.56 -6.77
C ALA A 127 6.96 -33.28 -6.27
N ILE A 128 7.68 -32.54 -5.44
CA ILE A 128 7.23 -31.34 -4.76
C ILE A 128 8.17 -30.19 -5.16
N ALA A 129 7.62 -29.13 -5.71
CA ALA A 129 8.33 -27.88 -5.87
C ALA A 129 7.82 -26.88 -4.84
N GLY A 130 8.72 -26.12 -4.24
CA GLY A 130 8.35 -25.13 -3.23
C GLY A 130 9.24 -23.91 -3.28
N GLN A 131 8.77 -22.85 -2.62
CA GLN A 131 9.50 -21.58 -2.48
C GLN A 131 9.09 -20.89 -1.19
N SER A 132 10.04 -20.19 -0.57
CA SER A 132 9.77 -19.38 0.63
C SER A 132 8.95 -18.14 0.27
N THR A 133 7.90 -17.86 1.06
CA THR A 133 7.06 -16.68 0.92
C THR A 133 7.61 -15.48 1.68
N ARG A 134 8.73 -15.63 2.39
CA ARG A 134 9.33 -14.61 3.25
C ARG A 134 9.63 -13.28 2.56
N VAL A 135 10.16 -13.33 1.33
CA VAL A 135 10.53 -12.10 0.58
C VAL A 135 9.31 -11.29 0.20
N VAL A 136 8.22 -11.94 -0.14
CA VAL A 136 6.98 -11.26 -0.52
C VAL A 136 6.42 -10.46 0.66
N THR A 137 6.46 -11.01 1.88
CA THR A 137 5.95 -10.34 3.08
C THR A 137 6.84 -9.17 3.54
N GLN A 138 8.16 -9.27 3.46
CA GLN A 138 9.08 -8.20 3.83
C GLN A 138 9.05 -7.03 2.83
N GLN A 139 9.03 -7.29 1.54
CA GLN A 139 8.92 -6.25 0.51
C GLN A 139 7.58 -5.52 0.56
N LEU A 140 6.49 -6.25 0.81
CA LEU A 140 5.16 -5.66 0.98
C LEU A 140 5.03 -4.85 2.27
N ALA A 141 5.72 -5.23 3.35
CA ALA A 141 5.74 -4.46 4.60
C ALA A 141 6.41 -3.10 4.41
N GLY A 142 7.55 -3.03 3.71
CA GLY A 142 8.22 -1.78 3.37
C GLY A 142 7.37 -0.86 2.49
N LEU A 143 6.72 -1.43 1.48
CA LEU A 143 5.83 -0.68 0.59
C LEU A 143 4.59 -0.17 1.34
N ARG A 144 3.98 -0.98 2.20
CA ARG A 144 2.84 -0.58 3.04
C ARG A 144 3.22 0.55 3.98
N PHE A 145 4.38 0.46 4.63
CA PHE A 145 4.90 1.53 5.51
C PHE A 145 5.10 2.83 4.72
N PHE A 146 5.75 2.77 3.56
CA PHE A 146 5.97 3.94 2.70
C PHE A 146 4.67 4.59 2.24
N LEU A 147 3.70 3.80 1.78
CA LEU A 147 2.40 4.30 1.34
C LEU A 147 1.61 4.94 2.50
N THR A 148 1.62 4.31 3.67
CA THR A 148 0.93 4.83 4.86
C THR A 148 1.57 6.12 5.33
N PHE A 149 2.90 6.16 5.43
CA PHE A 149 3.65 7.34 5.85
C PHE A 149 3.46 8.51 4.88
N SER A 150 3.59 8.25 3.57
CA SER A 150 3.34 9.26 2.52
C SER A 150 1.91 9.80 2.57
N GLY A 151 0.93 8.94 2.80
CA GLY A 151 -0.47 9.35 2.96
C GLY A 151 -0.68 10.28 4.16
N ILE A 152 -0.11 9.95 5.31
CA ILE A 152 -0.19 10.80 6.51
C ILE A 152 0.48 12.16 6.28
N VAL A 153 1.69 12.17 5.70
CA VAL A 153 2.41 13.42 5.39
C VAL A 153 1.59 14.30 4.45
N THR A 154 1.00 13.72 3.42
CA THR A 154 0.15 14.45 2.48
C THR A 154 -1.05 15.09 3.17
N ILE A 155 -1.74 14.37 4.05
CA ILE A 155 -2.87 14.89 4.82
C ILE A 155 -2.44 16.07 5.69
N ILE A 156 -1.31 15.94 6.41
CA ILE A 156 -0.78 17.00 7.27
C ILE A 156 -0.48 18.26 6.45
N VAL A 157 0.18 18.12 5.30
CA VAL A 157 0.50 19.24 4.41
C VAL A 157 -0.78 19.93 3.92
N VAL A 158 -1.78 19.15 3.48
CA VAL A 158 -3.08 19.71 3.04
C VAL A 158 -3.77 20.47 4.15
N VAL A 159 -3.78 19.94 5.38
CA VAL A 159 -4.40 20.62 6.54
C VAL A 159 -3.66 21.91 6.85
N ILE A 160 -2.32 21.91 6.88
CA ILE A 160 -1.52 23.12 7.16
C ILE A 160 -1.77 24.17 6.08
N VAL A 161 -1.71 23.81 4.81
CA VAL A 161 -1.94 24.73 3.70
C VAL A 161 -3.36 25.32 3.77
N SER A 162 -4.37 24.48 3.99
CA SER A 162 -5.76 24.91 4.14
C SER A 162 -5.91 25.89 5.31
N TRP A 163 -5.30 25.60 6.45
CA TRP A 163 -5.34 26.47 7.62
C TRP A 163 -4.69 27.83 7.36
N LEU A 164 -3.53 27.84 6.69
CA LEU A 164 -2.84 29.08 6.30
C LEU A 164 -3.66 29.92 5.31
N VAL A 165 -4.24 29.27 4.29
CA VAL A 165 -5.04 29.95 3.27
C VAL A 165 -6.31 30.54 3.89
N ILE A 166 -7.04 29.75 4.67
CA ILE A 166 -8.26 30.22 5.35
C ILE A 166 -7.93 31.34 6.35
N GLY A 167 -6.89 31.17 7.16
CA GLY A 167 -6.46 32.17 8.11
C GLY A 167 -6.10 33.50 7.46
N ARG A 168 -5.44 33.47 6.30
CA ARG A 168 -5.10 34.67 5.53
C ARG A 168 -6.33 35.29 4.87
N ALA A 169 -7.23 34.48 4.31
CA ALA A 169 -8.46 34.96 3.66
C ALA A 169 -9.46 35.60 4.66
N MET A 170 -9.47 35.14 5.91
CA MET A 170 -10.36 35.66 6.95
C MET A 170 -9.84 36.92 7.65
N ARG A 171 -8.56 37.28 7.52
CA ARG A 171 -8.00 38.51 8.16
C ARG A 171 -8.73 39.81 7.77
N PRO A 172 -8.97 40.09 6.47
CA PRO A 172 -9.68 41.30 6.07
C PRO A 172 -11.08 41.38 6.65
N LEU A 173 -11.81 40.27 6.72
CA LEU A 173 -13.17 40.24 7.29
C LEU A 173 -13.17 40.59 8.77
N ARG A 174 -12.20 40.10 9.54
CA ARG A 174 -12.05 40.48 10.96
C ARG A 174 -11.74 41.98 11.13
N THR A 175 -10.93 42.56 10.24
CA THR A 175 -10.64 44.00 10.25
C THR A 175 -11.88 44.79 9.92
N LEU A 176 -12.69 44.40 8.94
CA LEU A 176 -13.97 45.01 8.60
C LEU A 176 -14.90 45.03 9.81
N THR A 177 -15.09 43.90 10.47
CA THR A 177 -15.97 43.78 11.64
C THR A 177 -15.49 44.67 12.80
N ALA A 178 -14.18 44.65 13.10
CA ALA A 178 -13.61 45.46 14.17
C ALA A 178 -13.74 46.97 13.90
N THR A 179 -13.52 47.41 12.65
CA THR A 179 -13.65 48.82 12.27
C THR A 179 -15.11 49.25 12.31
N ALA A 180 -16.04 48.42 11.84
CA ALA A 180 -17.47 48.71 11.91
C ALA A 180 -17.97 48.84 13.36
N ASP A 181 -17.52 47.96 14.27
CA ASP A 181 -17.87 48.03 15.70
C ASP A 181 -17.29 49.29 16.37
N GLU A 182 -16.06 49.66 16.03
CA GLU A 182 -15.42 50.84 16.56
C GLU A 182 -16.08 52.14 16.08
N ILE A 183 -16.46 52.22 14.80
CA ILE A 183 -17.23 53.34 14.25
C ILE A 183 -18.60 53.44 14.96
N GLY A 184 -19.27 52.32 15.17
CA GLY A 184 -20.55 52.28 15.90
C GLY A 184 -20.46 52.80 17.35
N ARG A 185 -19.31 52.56 18.01
CA ARG A 185 -19.08 53.01 19.41
C ARG A 185 -18.59 54.45 19.52
N THR A 186 -17.74 54.88 18.61
CA THR A 186 -17.07 56.20 18.70
C THR A 186 -17.76 57.30 17.88
N GLY A 187 -18.59 56.94 16.89
CA GLY A 187 -19.17 57.87 15.92
C GLY A 187 -18.13 58.47 14.95
N ASP A 188 -16.88 58.03 15.00
CA ASP A 188 -15.80 58.52 14.13
C ASP A 188 -15.90 57.93 12.72
N MET A 189 -16.59 58.64 11.84
CA MET A 189 -16.79 58.26 10.43
C MET A 189 -15.59 58.62 9.54
N GLY A 190 -14.56 59.29 10.06
CA GLY A 190 -13.34 59.61 9.30
C GLY A 190 -12.38 58.44 9.12
N ARG A 191 -12.61 57.33 9.82
CA ARG A 191 -11.75 56.16 9.76
C ARG A 191 -11.99 55.37 8.48
N ARG A 192 -10.91 54.96 7.82
CA ARG A 192 -10.97 54.20 6.57
C ARG A 192 -10.31 52.84 6.75
N LEU A 193 -10.84 51.84 6.04
CA LEU A 193 -10.23 50.56 5.93
C LEU A 193 -9.00 50.62 5.03
N PRO A 194 -7.88 49.95 5.41
CA PRO A 194 -6.70 49.88 4.57
C PRO A 194 -7.03 49.22 3.22
N ALA A 195 -6.56 49.84 2.14
CA ALA A 195 -6.80 49.33 0.80
C ALA A 195 -6.20 47.92 0.64
N VAL A 196 -7.05 46.95 0.37
CA VAL A 196 -6.63 45.57 0.05
C VAL A 196 -6.19 45.57 -1.41
N ARG A 197 -4.93 45.14 -1.64
CA ARG A 197 -4.39 44.97 -2.99
C ARG A 197 -4.92 43.67 -3.57
N GLY A 198 -5.86 43.73 -4.48
CA GLY A 198 -6.47 42.60 -5.14
C GLY A 198 -7.67 42.97 -6.00
N ARG A 199 -8.20 42.02 -6.76
CA ARG A 199 -9.47 42.12 -7.52
C ARG A 199 -10.46 41.07 -7.04
N ASP A 200 -10.24 40.55 -5.85
CA ASP A 200 -11.10 39.55 -5.23
C ASP A 200 -12.34 40.23 -4.57
N GLU A 201 -13.26 39.42 -4.17
CA GLU A 201 -14.53 39.85 -3.54
C GLU A 201 -14.28 40.70 -2.28
N VAL A 202 -13.17 40.44 -1.59
CA VAL A 202 -12.80 41.19 -0.37
C VAL A 202 -12.35 42.60 -0.71
N ALA A 203 -11.61 42.76 -1.81
CA ALA A 203 -11.22 44.10 -2.28
C ALA A 203 -12.43 44.93 -2.75
N VAL A 204 -13.40 44.28 -3.41
CA VAL A 204 -14.67 44.90 -3.79
C VAL A 204 -15.45 45.36 -2.54
N LEU A 205 -15.59 44.45 -1.57
CA LEU A 205 -16.30 44.75 -0.31
C LEU A 205 -15.64 45.89 0.46
N THR A 206 -14.31 45.92 0.58
CA THR A 206 -13.55 46.99 1.23
C THR A 206 -13.80 48.36 0.57
N ARG A 207 -13.84 48.39 -0.76
CA ARG A 207 -14.11 49.61 -1.51
C ARG A 207 -15.51 50.10 -1.29
N SER A 208 -16.51 49.23 -1.43
CA SER A 208 -17.92 49.57 -1.20
C SER A 208 -18.17 50.07 0.22
N PHE A 209 -17.49 49.49 1.21
CA PHE A 209 -17.58 49.95 2.60
C PHE A 209 -16.98 51.34 2.78
N ASN A 210 -15.81 51.63 2.21
CA ASN A 210 -15.22 52.96 2.26
C ASN A 210 -16.10 54.02 1.54
N GLU A 211 -16.70 53.66 0.39
CA GLU A 211 -17.65 54.56 -0.30
C GLU A 211 -18.91 54.85 0.53
N MET A 212 -19.40 53.84 1.27
CA MET A 212 -20.50 54.04 2.20
C MET A 212 -20.12 55.02 3.33
N LEU A 213 -18.93 54.88 3.93
CA LEU A 213 -18.41 55.78 4.95
C LEU A 213 -18.27 57.20 4.42
N ASP A 214 -17.77 57.41 3.20
CA ASP A 214 -17.68 58.75 2.57
C ASP A 214 -19.04 59.41 2.45
N ARG A 215 -20.08 58.67 2.04
CA ARG A 215 -21.45 59.19 1.94
C ARG A 215 -22.02 59.55 3.31
N LEU A 216 -21.79 58.72 4.33
CA LEU A 216 -22.26 59.01 5.70
C LEU A 216 -21.56 60.23 6.29
N GLU A 217 -20.26 60.37 6.12
CA GLU A 217 -19.49 61.53 6.59
C GLU A 217 -19.97 62.82 5.89
N GLY A 218 -20.21 62.76 4.56
CA GLY A 218 -20.78 63.88 3.79
C GLY A 218 -22.17 64.28 4.29
N ALA A 219 -23.05 63.33 4.54
CA ALA A 219 -24.40 63.61 5.08
C ALA A 219 -24.36 64.23 6.48
N GLN A 220 -23.44 63.73 7.36
CA GLN A 220 -23.26 64.33 8.69
C GLN A 220 -22.77 65.80 8.64
N ARG A 221 -21.79 66.10 7.77
CA ARG A 221 -21.29 67.48 7.58
C ARG A 221 -22.41 68.41 7.10
N GLN A 222 -23.20 67.95 6.12
CA GLN A 222 -24.32 68.70 5.58
C GLN A 222 -25.40 68.99 6.64
N LEU A 223 -25.68 68.01 7.50
CA LEU A 223 -26.60 68.20 8.63
C LEU A 223 -26.07 69.24 9.65
N ALA A 224 -24.77 69.13 10.01
CA ALA A 224 -24.11 70.04 10.92
C ALA A 224 -24.11 71.46 10.37
N ASP A 225 -23.83 71.70 9.09
CA ASP A 225 -23.83 72.96 8.41
C ASP A 225 -25.24 73.55 8.37
N THR A 226 -26.27 72.76 8.16
CA THR A 226 -27.68 73.21 8.14
C THR A 226 -28.14 73.64 9.54
N LEU A 227 -27.73 72.97 10.61
CA LEU A 227 -28.04 73.30 11.98
C LEU A 227 -27.26 74.55 12.46
N ALA A 228 -26.06 74.80 11.94
CA ALA A 228 -25.29 76.03 12.30
C ALA A 228 -25.77 77.26 11.56
N ALA A 229 -26.59 77.15 10.51
CA ALA A 229 -27.15 78.24 9.73
C ALA A 229 -28.54 78.69 10.23
N GLN A 230 -29.09 78.05 11.26
CA GLN A 230 -30.33 78.42 11.94
C GLN A 230 -30.05 79.19 13.24
#